data_30937647ce320157e0df11a1a6d3a5e9
#
_entry.id   30937647ce320157e0df11a1a6d3a5e9
#
_cell.length_a   1.000
_cell.length_b   1.000
_cell.length_c   1.000
_cell.angle_alpha   90.00
_cell.angle_beta   90.00
_cell.angle_gamma   90.00
#
_symmetry.space_group_name_H-M   'P 1'
#
loop_
_entity.id
_entity.type
_entity.pdbx_description
1 polymer ?
#
loop_
_entity_poly.entity_id
_entity_poly.type
_entity_poly.pdbx_seq_one_letter_code
_entity_poly.pdbx_strand_id
1 'polypeptide(L)'
;MKFEVIGIPVAKGRPRVSKFGTFTPQKTVYYENLVSYTFTQKYPLFKPYESELKMKITAVFEVPKSWSKKKQREALPITEDILSAMGKTTKPDLDNIVKSITDALNGLAYKDDAQITSLLAHKVYGEQAKVVIEIEEM
;
A
#
# COMPACT_ATOMS: atom_id res chain seq x y z
N MET A 1 -13.95 -0.04 -6.34
CA MET A 1 -12.71 0.36 -7.03
C MET A 1 -11.56 -0.50 -6.54
N LYS A 2 -10.76 -1.02 -7.47
CA LYS A 2 -9.61 -1.86 -7.13
C LYS A 2 -8.47 -1.59 -8.10
N PHE A 3 -7.25 -1.40 -7.60
CA PHE A 3 -6.07 -1.23 -8.46
C PHE A 3 -4.81 -1.73 -7.74
N GLU A 4 -3.75 -1.95 -8.51
CA GLU A 4 -2.48 -2.45 -8.01
C GLU A 4 -1.36 -1.46 -8.30
N VAL A 5 -0.48 -1.26 -7.33
CA VAL A 5 0.75 -0.47 -7.49
C VAL A 5 1.92 -1.46 -7.51
N ILE A 6 2.53 -1.64 -8.68
CA ILE A 6 3.63 -2.58 -8.85
C ILE A 6 4.91 -1.98 -8.26
N GLY A 7 5.63 -2.77 -7.48
CA GLY A 7 6.86 -2.37 -6.85
C GLY A 7 6.89 -2.70 -5.36
N ILE A 8 8.05 -2.57 -4.75
CA ILE A 8 8.24 -2.87 -3.33
C ILE A 8 7.45 -1.85 -2.50
N PRO A 9 6.55 -2.31 -1.61
CA PRO A 9 5.81 -1.39 -0.73
C PRO A 9 6.77 -0.59 0.14
N VAL A 10 6.49 0.70 0.30
CA VAL A 10 7.33 1.63 1.08
C VAL A 10 6.52 2.24 2.21
N ALA A 11 7.05 2.13 3.42
CA ALA A 11 6.45 2.72 4.59
C ALA A 11 6.67 4.24 4.63
N LYS A 12 5.72 4.97 5.22
CA LYS A 12 5.85 6.41 5.46
C LYS A 12 7.03 6.65 6.40
N GLY A 13 8.03 7.36 5.92
CA GLY A 13 9.16 7.75 6.74
C GLY A 13 8.77 8.87 7.71
N ARG A 14 9.45 8.93 8.85
CA ARG A 14 9.24 10.02 9.80
C ARG A 14 9.69 11.34 9.17
N PRO A 15 8.92 12.43 9.35
CA PRO A 15 9.36 13.75 8.91
C PRO A 15 10.72 14.09 9.53
N ARG A 16 11.62 14.63 8.71
CA ARG A 16 12.93 15.09 9.18
C ARG A 16 12.87 16.60 9.43
N VAL A 17 13.44 17.01 10.55
CA VAL A 17 13.50 18.43 10.93
C VAL A 17 14.88 18.98 10.62
N SER A 18 14.94 20.12 9.96
CA SER A 18 16.17 20.87 9.70
C SER A 18 15.95 22.33 10.09
N LYS A 19 17.01 23.12 10.01
CA LYS A 19 16.90 24.58 10.26
C LYS A 19 16.00 25.29 9.24
N PHE A 20 15.68 24.62 8.14
CA PHE A 20 14.79 25.17 7.09
C PHE A 20 13.36 24.64 7.20
N GLY A 21 13.04 23.83 8.21
CA GLY A 21 11.69 23.30 8.44
C GLY A 21 11.65 21.77 8.47
N THR A 22 10.44 21.24 8.37
CA THR A 22 10.19 19.79 8.39
C THR A 22 9.92 19.29 6.97
N PHE A 23 10.50 18.16 6.59
CA PHE A 23 10.27 17.57 5.27
C PHE A 23 10.10 16.05 5.34
N THR A 24 9.38 15.48 4.35
CA THR A 24 9.19 14.06 4.20
C THR A 24 10.40 13.43 3.51
N PRO A 25 10.92 12.27 3.98
CA PRO A 25 12.03 11.58 3.30
C PRO A 25 11.73 11.32 1.82
N GLN A 26 12.74 11.47 0.99
CA GLN A 26 12.60 11.40 -0.47
C GLN A 26 12.05 10.05 -0.96
N LYS A 27 12.45 8.95 -0.33
CA LYS A 27 11.95 7.61 -0.66
C LYS A 27 10.44 7.54 -0.51
N THR A 28 9.90 8.14 0.56
CA THR A 28 8.45 8.21 0.78
C THR A 28 7.79 9.06 -0.30
N VAL A 29 8.36 10.20 -0.64
CA VAL A 29 7.82 11.08 -1.68
C VAL A 29 7.74 10.36 -3.02
N TYR A 30 8.78 9.64 -3.41
CA TYR A 30 8.79 8.89 -4.66
C TYR A 30 7.72 7.80 -4.68
N TYR A 31 7.55 7.09 -3.56
CA TYR A 31 6.54 6.05 -3.48
C TYR A 31 5.12 6.63 -3.53
N GLU A 32 4.87 7.70 -2.79
CA GLU A 32 3.57 8.37 -2.83
C GLU A 32 3.26 8.87 -4.25
N ASN A 33 4.25 9.40 -4.96
CA ASN A 33 4.09 9.80 -6.36
C ASN A 33 3.76 8.62 -7.26
N LEU A 34 4.38 7.47 -7.03
CA LEU A 34 4.07 6.24 -7.78
C LEU A 34 2.63 5.80 -7.56
N VAL A 35 2.16 5.81 -6.32
CA VAL A 35 0.78 5.45 -5.98
C VAL A 35 -0.19 6.42 -6.66
N SER A 36 0.05 7.72 -6.54
CA SER A 36 -0.78 8.76 -7.14
C SER A 36 -0.83 8.63 -8.66
N TYR A 37 0.31 8.43 -9.28
CA TYR A 37 0.43 8.27 -10.74
C TYR A 37 -0.34 7.03 -11.20
N THR A 38 -0.14 5.88 -10.53
CA THR A 38 -0.81 4.64 -10.88
C THR A 38 -2.32 4.78 -10.80
N PHE A 39 -2.81 5.43 -9.73
CA PHE A 39 -4.23 5.72 -9.57
C PHE A 39 -4.76 6.59 -10.71
N THR A 40 -4.07 7.69 -11.01
CA THR A 40 -4.50 8.65 -12.03
C THR A 40 -4.50 8.02 -13.42
N GLN A 41 -3.55 7.13 -13.72
CA GLN A 41 -3.51 6.43 -14.99
C GLN A 41 -4.69 5.47 -15.17
N LYS A 42 -5.08 4.79 -14.11
CA LYS A 42 -6.22 3.85 -14.17
C LYS A 42 -7.56 4.56 -14.15
N TYR A 43 -7.67 5.64 -13.40
CA TYR A 43 -8.92 6.38 -13.22
C TYR A 43 -8.71 7.85 -13.58
N PRO A 44 -8.48 8.16 -14.87
CA PRO A 44 -8.31 9.57 -15.29
C PRO A 44 -9.62 10.33 -15.07
N LEU A 45 -9.51 11.56 -14.59
CA LEU A 45 -10.66 12.43 -14.33
C LEU A 45 -11.60 11.89 -13.24
N PHE A 46 -11.10 11.02 -12.35
CA PHE A 46 -11.91 10.49 -11.26
C PHE A 46 -12.30 11.60 -10.30
N LYS A 47 -13.60 11.65 -9.98
CA LYS A 47 -14.10 12.61 -8.99
C LYS A 47 -13.94 12.01 -7.59
N PRO A 48 -13.16 12.63 -6.69
CA PRO A 48 -12.95 12.08 -5.35
C PRO A 48 -14.24 11.77 -4.62
N TYR A 49 -14.29 10.63 -3.96
CA TYR A 49 -15.42 10.25 -3.11
C TYR A 49 -15.61 11.28 -1.99
N GLU A 50 -16.86 11.53 -1.62
CA GLU A 50 -17.22 12.46 -0.54
C GLU A 50 -17.90 11.75 0.63
N SER A 51 -18.27 10.49 0.45
CA SER A 51 -18.98 9.69 1.44
C SER A 51 -18.05 8.89 2.33
N GLU A 52 -18.64 8.19 3.30
CA GLU A 52 -17.92 7.25 4.17
C GLU A 52 -17.34 6.10 3.34
N LEU A 53 -16.11 5.67 3.66
CA LEU A 53 -15.38 4.69 2.86
C LEU A 53 -14.89 3.51 3.68
N LYS A 54 -14.86 2.36 3.01
CA LYS A 54 -14.20 1.15 3.46
C LYS A 54 -12.99 0.94 2.54
N MET A 55 -11.82 0.64 3.13
CA MET A 55 -10.60 0.42 2.38
C MET A 55 -9.96 -0.91 2.77
N LYS A 56 -9.41 -1.60 1.78
CA LYS A 56 -8.59 -2.79 2.00
C LYS A 56 -7.25 -2.60 1.30
N ILE A 57 -6.16 -2.84 2.02
CA ILE A 57 -4.80 -2.73 1.51
C ILE A 57 -4.08 -4.04 1.75
N THR A 58 -3.52 -4.63 0.69
CA THR A 58 -2.69 -5.83 0.79
C THR A 58 -1.31 -5.50 0.25
N ALA A 59 -0.32 -5.44 1.15
CA ALA A 59 1.07 -5.20 0.78
C ALA A 59 1.74 -6.56 0.55
N VAL A 60 2.22 -6.79 -0.67
CA VAL A 60 2.83 -8.05 -1.09
C VAL A 60 4.32 -7.83 -1.29
N PHE A 61 5.12 -8.67 -0.63
CA PHE A 61 6.58 -8.66 -0.74
C PHE A 61 7.03 -9.93 -1.45
N GLU A 62 8.01 -9.79 -2.33
CA GLU A 62 8.58 -10.93 -3.02
C GLU A 62 9.24 -11.87 -2.00
N VAL A 63 9.01 -13.18 -2.16
CA VAL A 63 9.64 -14.19 -1.34
C VAL A 63 11.17 -14.08 -1.47
N PRO A 64 11.93 -14.02 -0.36
CA PRO A 64 13.39 -13.90 -0.42
C PRO A 64 14.02 -15.04 -1.19
N LYS A 65 14.89 -14.70 -2.14
CA LYS A 65 15.59 -15.69 -2.95
C LYS A 65 16.62 -16.51 -2.15
N SER A 66 17.02 -15.98 -0.99
CA SER A 66 17.93 -16.66 -0.06
C SER A 66 17.28 -17.83 0.69
N TRP A 67 15.94 -17.89 0.71
CA TRP A 67 15.22 -18.99 1.36
C TRP A 67 15.32 -20.26 0.53
N SER A 68 15.21 -21.43 1.20
CA SER A 68 15.14 -22.70 0.50
C SER A 68 13.94 -22.73 -0.45
N LYS A 69 14.01 -23.56 -1.48
CA LYS A 69 12.89 -23.72 -2.43
C LYS A 69 11.62 -24.17 -1.72
N LYS A 70 11.75 -25.06 -0.72
CA LYS A 70 10.62 -25.51 0.07
C LYS A 70 9.97 -24.36 0.82
N LYS A 71 10.78 -23.54 1.52
CA LYS A 71 10.25 -22.40 2.28
C LYS A 71 9.62 -21.36 1.37
N GLN A 72 10.22 -21.12 0.21
CA GLN A 72 9.63 -20.21 -0.78
C GLN A 72 8.24 -20.65 -1.20
N ARG A 73 8.07 -21.94 -1.50
CA ARG A 73 6.76 -22.49 -1.90
C ARG A 73 5.74 -22.41 -0.78
N GLU A 74 6.15 -22.68 0.46
CA GLU A 74 5.27 -22.63 1.63
C GLU A 74 4.80 -21.21 1.93
N ALA A 75 5.58 -20.20 1.56
CA ALA A 75 5.23 -18.80 1.79
C ALA A 75 4.23 -18.26 0.78
N LEU A 76 4.15 -18.86 -0.41
CA LEU A 76 3.25 -18.40 -1.47
C LEU A 76 1.79 -18.79 -1.18
N PRO A 77 0.82 -18.06 -1.77
CA PRO A 77 -0.59 -18.39 -1.62
C PRO A 77 -0.88 -19.80 -2.12
N ILE A 78 -1.69 -20.55 -1.36
CA ILE A 78 -2.11 -21.91 -1.73
C ILE A 78 -3.22 -21.85 -2.79
N THR A 79 -4.02 -20.81 -2.74
CA THR A 79 -5.16 -20.57 -3.65
C THR A 79 -4.97 -19.24 -4.35
N GLU A 80 -5.96 -18.85 -5.18
CA GLU A 80 -5.96 -17.52 -5.79
C GLU A 80 -6.13 -16.40 -4.75
N ASP A 81 -6.59 -16.74 -3.54
CA ASP A 81 -6.68 -15.77 -2.45
C ASP A 81 -5.29 -15.46 -1.91
N ILE A 82 -4.84 -14.23 -2.16
CA ILE A 82 -3.52 -13.76 -1.73
C ILE A 82 -3.35 -13.83 -0.20
N LEU A 83 -4.44 -13.79 0.55
CA LEU A 83 -4.40 -13.85 2.02
C LEU A 83 -4.11 -15.25 2.55
N SER A 84 -4.12 -16.29 1.68
CA SER A 84 -3.66 -17.63 2.06
C SER A 84 -2.13 -17.70 2.15
N ALA A 85 -1.40 -16.68 1.70
CA ALA A 85 0.04 -16.60 1.77
C ALA A 85 0.52 -16.36 3.21
N MET A 86 1.80 -16.64 3.44
CA MET A 86 2.46 -16.39 4.74
C MET A 86 2.52 -14.87 5.00
N GLY A 87 2.19 -14.46 6.21
CA GLY A 87 2.37 -13.08 6.67
C GLY A 87 3.85 -12.74 6.83
N LYS A 88 4.21 -11.52 6.47
CA LYS A 88 5.57 -11.02 6.67
C LYS A 88 5.65 -10.34 8.04
N THR A 89 6.50 -10.86 8.91
CA THR A 89 6.62 -10.38 10.30
C THR A 89 7.78 -9.41 10.53
N THR A 90 8.52 -9.06 9.49
CA THR A 90 9.66 -8.15 9.55
C THR A 90 9.32 -6.79 8.92
N LYS A 91 10.21 -5.81 9.08
CA LYS A 91 10.06 -4.48 8.47
C LYS A 91 9.79 -4.57 6.97
N PRO A 92 9.09 -3.58 6.39
CA PRO A 92 8.58 -2.36 7.03
C PRO A 92 7.27 -2.58 7.79
N ASP A 93 6.95 -1.67 8.72
CA ASP A 93 5.74 -1.76 9.54
C ASP A 93 4.48 -1.52 8.72
N LEU A 94 3.46 -2.33 8.95
CA LEU A 94 2.22 -2.29 8.17
C LEU A 94 1.50 -0.95 8.30
N ASP A 95 1.40 -0.38 9.50
CA ASP A 95 0.73 0.90 9.72
C ASP A 95 1.38 2.03 8.93
N ASN A 96 2.71 2.02 8.80
CA ASN A 96 3.43 3.02 8.03
C ASN A 96 3.28 2.82 6.52
N ILE A 97 3.08 1.58 6.05
CA ILE A 97 2.74 1.31 4.66
C ILE A 97 1.35 1.88 4.35
N VAL A 98 0.39 1.61 5.22
CA VAL A 98 -0.97 2.15 5.09
C VAL A 98 -0.92 3.69 5.03
N LYS A 99 -0.12 4.31 5.87
CA LYS A 99 0.01 5.77 5.92
C LYS A 99 0.51 6.35 4.59
N SER A 100 1.51 5.74 3.98
CA SER A 100 2.02 6.21 2.68
C SER A 100 0.95 6.11 1.59
N ILE A 101 0.15 5.04 1.61
CA ILE A 101 -0.92 4.83 0.63
C ILE A 101 -2.05 5.85 0.83
N THR A 102 -2.54 5.98 2.05
CA THR A 102 -3.67 6.88 2.33
C THR A 102 -3.30 8.34 2.10
N ASP A 103 -2.08 8.74 2.42
CA ASP A 103 -1.60 10.10 2.15
C ASP A 103 -1.47 10.36 0.64
N ALA A 104 -0.99 9.38 -0.13
CA ALA A 104 -0.84 9.51 -1.58
C ALA A 104 -2.18 9.69 -2.29
N LEU A 105 -3.23 9.06 -1.79
CA LEU A 105 -4.56 9.09 -2.40
C LEU A 105 -5.42 10.25 -1.89
N ASN A 106 -4.96 10.97 -0.88
CA ASN A 106 -5.70 12.09 -0.30
C ASN A 106 -5.88 13.19 -1.34
N GLY A 107 -7.12 13.61 -1.57
CA GLY A 107 -7.46 14.60 -2.59
C GLY A 107 -7.62 14.01 -4.00
N LEU A 108 -7.31 12.74 -4.21
CA LEU A 108 -7.44 12.05 -5.50
C LEU A 108 -8.58 11.03 -5.49
N ALA A 109 -8.51 10.04 -4.64
CA ALA A 109 -9.55 9.00 -4.52
C ALA A 109 -10.68 9.44 -3.59
N TYR A 110 -10.39 10.24 -2.62
CA TYR A 110 -11.33 10.82 -1.65
C TYR A 110 -10.87 12.22 -1.28
N LYS A 111 -11.76 13.02 -0.73
CA LYS A 111 -11.41 14.40 -0.34
C LYS A 111 -10.51 14.45 0.88
N ASP A 112 -10.75 13.54 1.83
CA ASP A 112 -9.97 13.47 3.07
C ASP A 112 -9.95 12.03 3.57
N ASP A 113 -8.80 11.56 4.05
CA ASP A 113 -8.65 10.21 4.61
C ASP A 113 -9.49 10.00 5.87
N ALA A 114 -9.98 11.08 6.50
CA ALA A 114 -10.94 11.00 7.60
C ALA A 114 -12.24 10.29 7.19
N GLN A 115 -12.54 10.19 5.89
CA GLN A 115 -13.70 9.47 5.38
C GLN A 115 -13.59 7.96 5.53
N ILE A 116 -12.36 7.44 5.72
CA ILE A 116 -12.13 6.01 5.88
C ILE A 116 -12.47 5.62 7.31
N THR A 117 -13.60 4.91 7.46
CA THR A 117 -14.07 4.48 8.79
C THR A 117 -13.88 2.98 9.01
N SER A 118 -13.53 2.22 7.95
CA SER A 118 -13.23 0.80 8.04
C SER A 118 -11.99 0.51 7.20
N LEU A 119 -10.99 -0.10 7.81
CA LEU A 119 -9.74 -0.40 7.14
C LEU A 119 -9.30 -1.82 7.47
N LEU A 120 -9.03 -2.62 6.43
CA LEU A 120 -8.45 -3.94 6.56
C LEU A 120 -7.11 -3.93 5.84
N ALA A 121 -6.04 -4.28 6.53
CA ALA A 121 -4.70 -4.24 5.95
C ALA A 121 -3.93 -5.53 6.25
N HIS A 122 -3.18 -5.99 5.26
CA HIS A 122 -2.38 -7.21 5.35
C HIS A 122 -1.00 -6.99 4.76
N LYS A 123 -0.03 -7.71 5.30
CA LYS A 123 1.35 -7.71 4.81
C LYS A 123 1.78 -9.16 4.62
N VAL A 124 1.92 -9.59 3.36
CA VAL A 124 2.13 -10.99 3.00
C VAL A 124 3.25 -11.16 1.99
N TYR A 125 3.71 -12.39 1.81
CA TYR A 125 4.64 -12.74 0.74
C TYR A 125 3.88 -13.13 -0.53
N GLY A 126 4.52 -12.97 -1.68
CA GLY A 126 3.98 -13.35 -2.98
C GLY A 126 5.08 -13.45 -4.01
N GLU A 127 4.70 -13.72 -5.25
CA GLU A 127 5.66 -13.84 -6.36
C GLU A 127 6.14 -12.49 -6.85
N GLN A 128 5.32 -11.46 -6.70
CA GLN A 128 5.63 -10.11 -7.19
C GLN A 128 5.36 -9.08 -6.10
N ALA A 129 6.33 -8.21 -5.86
CA ALA A 129 6.14 -7.09 -4.95
C ALA A 129 5.11 -6.10 -5.52
N LYS A 130 4.08 -5.80 -4.75
CA LYS A 130 3.02 -4.88 -5.14
C LYS A 130 2.15 -4.52 -3.95
N VAL A 131 1.29 -3.52 -4.12
CA VAL A 131 0.22 -3.24 -3.18
C VAL A 131 -1.10 -3.30 -3.93
N VAL A 132 -2.05 -4.06 -3.39
CA VAL A 132 -3.42 -4.13 -3.91
C VAL A 132 -4.30 -3.23 -3.04
N ILE A 133 -5.00 -2.31 -3.66
CA ILE A 133 -5.82 -1.31 -2.96
C ILE A 133 -7.27 -1.44 -3.43
N GLU A 134 -8.19 -1.59 -2.47
CA GLU A 134 -9.62 -1.65 -2.74
C GLU A 134 -10.32 -0.58 -1.92
N ILE A 135 -11.16 0.22 -2.56
CA ILE A 135 -11.92 1.28 -1.91
C ILE A 135 -13.39 1.14 -2.31
N GLU A 136 -14.27 1.14 -1.32
CA GLU A 136 -15.71 1.04 -1.54
C GLU A 136 -16.45 2.10 -0.72
N GLU A 137 -17.50 2.68 -1.31
CA GLU A 137 -18.43 3.53 -0.55
C GLU A 137 -19.28 2.66 0.36
N MET A 138 -19.49 3.15 1.56
CA MET A 138 -20.33 2.46 2.57
C MET A 138 -21.81 2.64 2.27
#